data_ca35e7b84ebf25d5ea0055041bb3d813
#
_entry.id   ca35e7b84ebf25d5ea0055041bb3d813
#
_cell.length_a   1.000
_cell.length_b   1.000
_cell.length_c   1.000
_cell.angle_alpha   90.00
_cell.angle_beta   90.00
_cell.angle_gamma   90.00
#
_symmetry.space_group_name_H-M   'P 1'
#
loop_
_entity.id
_entity.type
_entity.pdbx_description
1 polymer ?
#
loop_
_entity_poly.entity_id
_entity_poly.type
_entity_poly.pdbx_seq_one_letter_code
_entity_poly.pdbx_strand_id
1 'polypeptide(L)'
;MTFGFRVGSRNADGRKDWKVYYDNSILANGPEMQQLIEKAKEQGIYLSLGYSERDAVTGTLYNSNMMIAPDGTAMNHRKLKPTGSERVVWGDADRDYFPVMETPWGPMGNLICWESYMPLARVALYQKGISLYISPNTNDNPEWQDTIRHIAIEGHCYFINCDMFFTRADYPKTASAGEEIAKLPEIACRGGSCVVDPFGHVVSDTIWDQEGIIYAELDMQKVPASKMEHDVCGHYARPDVLKLQVEDK
;
A
#
# COMPACT_ATOMS: atom_id res chain seq x y z
N MET A 1 -3.66 -5.84 -13.00
CA MET A 1 -2.19 -5.74 -13.12
C MET A 1 -1.85 -5.05 -14.42
N THR A 2 -1.30 -3.85 -14.35
CA THR A 2 -1.08 -2.96 -15.48
C THR A 2 0.07 -3.36 -16.42
N PHE A 3 0.88 -4.35 -16.06
CA PHE A 3 2.14 -4.61 -16.77
C PHE A 3 2.42 -6.09 -17.02
N GLY A 4 1.58 -6.99 -16.57
CA GLY A 4 2.01 -8.35 -16.33
C GLY A 4 1.87 -9.36 -17.46
N PHE A 5 1.27 -9.03 -18.59
CA PHE A 5 0.86 -10.06 -19.55
C PHE A 5 2.01 -10.89 -20.12
N ARG A 6 3.15 -10.28 -20.42
CA ARG A 6 4.28 -10.94 -21.05
C ARG A 6 5.59 -10.88 -20.26
N VAL A 7 5.64 -10.11 -19.18
CA VAL A 7 6.87 -9.87 -18.40
C VAL A 7 7.55 -11.16 -17.92
N GLY A 8 6.76 -12.17 -17.53
CA GLY A 8 7.29 -13.48 -17.12
C GLY A 8 7.72 -14.41 -18.27
N SER A 9 7.49 -14.01 -19.53
CA SER A 9 7.85 -14.82 -20.68
C SER A 9 9.33 -14.74 -21.00
N ARG A 10 9.98 -15.89 -21.28
CA ARG A 10 11.41 -15.95 -21.65
C ARG A 10 11.68 -15.73 -23.14
N ASN A 11 10.80 -14.98 -23.82
CA ASN A 11 10.94 -14.65 -25.24
C ASN A 11 11.31 -13.17 -25.45
N ALA A 12 11.39 -12.72 -26.69
CA ALA A 12 11.75 -11.36 -27.03
C ALA A 12 10.74 -10.33 -26.49
N ASP A 13 9.43 -10.64 -26.55
CA ASP A 13 8.36 -9.77 -26.07
C ASP A 13 8.42 -9.60 -24.57
N GLY A 14 8.59 -10.69 -23.82
CA GLY A 14 8.72 -10.63 -22.37
C GLY A 14 9.93 -9.81 -21.92
N ARG A 15 11.08 -9.93 -22.63
CA ARG A 15 12.26 -9.10 -22.33
C ARG A 15 12.06 -7.63 -22.68
N LYS A 16 11.32 -7.34 -23.74
CA LYS A 16 10.98 -5.96 -24.13
C LYS A 16 10.09 -5.32 -23.06
N ASP A 17 9.01 -5.99 -22.66
CA ASP A 17 8.08 -5.46 -21.66
C ASP A 17 8.77 -5.31 -20.29
N TRP A 18 9.59 -6.30 -19.90
CA TRP A 18 10.43 -6.19 -18.71
C TRP A 18 11.35 -4.97 -18.74
N LYS A 19 12.04 -4.74 -19.86
CA LYS A 19 12.97 -3.61 -19.98
C LYS A 19 12.27 -2.27 -19.81
N VAL A 20 11.09 -2.12 -20.42
CA VAL A 20 10.27 -0.91 -20.26
C VAL A 20 9.86 -0.73 -18.79
N TYR A 21 9.41 -1.79 -18.15
CA TYR A 21 9.00 -1.75 -16.76
C TYR A 21 10.17 -1.42 -15.83
N TYR A 22 11.31 -2.06 -16.04
CA TYR A 22 12.54 -1.83 -15.28
C TYR A 22 13.03 -0.39 -15.39
N ASP A 23 13.04 0.19 -16.61
CA ASP A 23 13.49 1.57 -16.83
C ASP A 23 12.58 2.61 -16.17
N ASN A 24 11.29 2.29 -16.01
CA ASN A 24 10.30 3.15 -15.37
C ASN A 24 10.13 2.87 -13.86
N SER A 25 10.86 1.92 -13.31
CA SER A 25 10.92 1.69 -11.87
C SER A 25 11.98 2.60 -11.25
N ILE A 26 11.66 3.30 -10.17
CA ILE A 26 12.50 4.34 -9.58
C ILE A 26 13.32 3.82 -8.39
N LEU A 27 14.43 4.49 -8.11
CA LEU A 27 15.25 4.20 -6.93
C LEU A 27 14.62 4.86 -5.69
N ALA A 28 14.64 4.17 -4.55
CA ALA A 28 14.12 4.73 -3.29
C ALA A 28 14.83 6.03 -2.85
N ASN A 29 16.07 6.22 -3.26
CA ASN A 29 16.88 7.41 -3.02
C ASN A 29 17.27 8.14 -4.33
N GLY A 30 16.54 7.88 -5.41
CA GLY A 30 16.78 8.47 -6.73
C GLY A 30 16.24 9.90 -6.87
N PRO A 31 16.57 10.56 -7.99
CA PRO A 31 16.19 11.96 -8.21
C PRO A 31 14.67 12.16 -8.24
N GLU A 32 13.91 11.20 -8.73
CA GLU A 32 12.44 11.26 -8.76
C GLU A 32 11.86 11.27 -7.33
N MET A 33 12.38 10.39 -6.45
CA MET A 33 11.95 10.33 -5.06
C MET A 33 12.39 11.59 -4.30
N GLN A 34 13.58 12.12 -4.57
CA GLN A 34 14.03 13.37 -3.96
C GLN A 34 13.12 14.56 -4.31
N GLN A 35 12.63 14.64 -5.55
CA GLN A 35 11.66 15.67 -5.94
C GLN A 35 10.37 15.55 -5.15
N LEU A 36 9.88 14.34 -4.88
CA LEU A 36 8.69 14.12 -4.08
C LEU A 36 8.91 14.48 -2.60
N ILE A 37 10.07 14.15 -2.05
CA ILE A 37 10.47 14.54 -0.68
C ILE A 37 10.49 16.08 -0.56
N GLU A 38 11.16 16.78 -1.47
CA GLU A 38 11.19 18.23 -1.44
C GLU A 38 9.79 18.83 -1.62
N LYS A 39 8.93 18.24 -2.47
CA LYS A 39 7.56 18.71 -2.62
C LYS A 39 6.71 18.50 -1.36
N ALA A 40 6.86 17.39 -0.65
CA ALA A 40 6.19 17.15 0.63
C ALA A 40 6.63 18.20 1.69
N LYS A 41 7.93 18.53 1.73
CA LYS A 41 8.47 19.59 2.59
C LYS A 41 7.90 20.96 2.24
N GLU A 42 7.94 21.35 0.95
CA GLU A 42 7.41 22.64 0.49
C GLU A 42 5.94 22.83 0.86
N GLN A 43 5.16 21.76 0.77
CA GLN A 43 3.72 21.81 1.07
C GLN A 43 3.40 21.56 2.55
N GLY A 44 4.37 21.16 3.36
CA GLY A 44 4.16 20.87 4.79
C GLY A 44 3.22 19.68 5.03
N ILE A 45 3.25 18.66 4.17
CA ILE A 45 2.34 17.50 4.21
C ILE A 45 3.07 16.19 4.51
N TYR A 46 2.34 15.24 5.13
CA TYR A 46 2.70 13.84 5.09
C TYR A 46 2.22 13.24 3.77
N LEU A 47 3.08 12.48 3.10
CA LEU A 47 2.79 11.83 1.84
C LEU A 47 3.04 10.33 1.97
N SER A 48 2.11 9.51 1.50
CA SER A 48 2.31 8.06 1.32
C SER A 48 2.11 7.72 -0.15
N LEU A 49 3.13 7.12 -0.77
CA LEU A 49 3.19 6.86 -2.20
C LEU A 49 3.55 5.40 -2.49
N GLY A 50 2.64 4.65 -3.13
CA GLY A 50 2.92 3.33 -3.70
C GLY A 50 3.68 3.47 -5.02
N TYR A 51 4.74 2.68 -5.21
CA TYR A 51 5.56 2.75 -6.43
C TYR A 51 6.26 1.42 -6.73
N SER A 52 6.72 1.27 -7.96
CA SER A 52 7.66 0.21 -8.31
C SER A 52 9.08 0.67 -8.02
N GLU A 53 9.69 0.06 -7.02
CA GLU A 53 11.06 0.32 -6.61
C GLU A 53 12.02 -0.52 -7.43
N ARG A 54 13.16 0.08 -7.79
CA ARG A 54 14.32 -0.63 -8.32
C ARG A 54 15.47 -0.52 -7.32
N ASP A 55 16.00 -1.65 -6.87
CA ASP A 55 17.18 -1.68 -6.01
C ASP A 55 18.42 -1.20 -6.78
N ALA A 56 19.18 -0.29 -6.15
CA ALA A 56 20.33 0.35 -6.80
C ALA A 56 21.51 -0.60 -7.03
N VAL A 57 21.62 -1.68 -6.27
CA VAL A 57 22.76 -2.60 -6.30
C VAL A 57 22.44 -3.84 -7.11
N THR A 58 21.32 -4.47 -6.80
CA THR A 58 20.93 -5.76 -7.42
C THR A 58 20.09 -5.59 -8.67
N GLY A 59 19.44 -4.42 -8.84
CA GLY A 59 18.44 -4.20 -9.88
C GLY A 59 17.13 -4.96 -9.66
N THR A 60 16.95 -5.63 -8.53
CA THR A 60 15.70 -6.28 -8.17
C THR A 60 14.59 -5.24 -8.07
N LEU A 61 13.43 -5.57 -8.60
CA LEU A 61 12.24 -4.73 -8.48
C LEU A 61 11.41 -5.14 -7.27
N TYR A 62 10.83 -4.16 -6.59
CA TYR A 62 9.95 -4.36 -5.44
C TYR A 62 8.67 -3.56 -5.61
N ASN A 63 7.58 -4.05 -5.04
CA ASN A 63 6.37 -3.27 -4.81
C ASN A 63 6.53 -2.57 -3.47
N SER A 64 6.64 -1.25 -3.49
CA SER A 64 7.03 -0.47 -2.32
C SER A 64 6.08 0.68 -2.04
N ASN A 65 6.03 1.11 -0.79
CA ASN A 65 5.37 2.33 -0.35
C ASN A 65 6.36 3.21 0.41
N MET A 66 6.49 4.45 -0.03
CA MET A 66 7.28 5.47 0.64
C MET A 66 6.38 6.36 1.48
N MET A 67 6.63 6.45 2.77
CA MET A 67 6.05 7.46 3.67
C MET A 67 7.05 8.60 3.82
N ILE A 68 6.59 9.84 3.66
CA ILE A 68 7.42 11.04 3.72
C ILE A 68 6.76 12.04 4.69
N ALA A 69 7.54 12.55 5.65
CA ALA A 69 7.11 13.58 6.58
C ALA A 69 7.42 15.00 6.08
N PRO A 70 6.78 16.04 6.63
CA PRO A 70 7.01 17.44 6.26
C PRO A 70 8.44 17.95 6.48
N ASP A 71 9.22 17.30 7.32
CA ASP A 71 10.64 17.61 7.53
C ASP A 71 11.58 16.94 6.53
N GLY A 72 11.04 16.08 5.66
CA GLY A 72 11.79 15.30 4.67
C GLY A 72 12.23 13.92 5.16
N THR A 73 11.91 13.55 6.41
CA THR A 73 12.09 12.16 6.85
C THR A 73 11.30 11.22 5.97
N ALA A 74 11.94 10.18 5.45
CA ALA A 74 11.31 9.22 4.56
C ALA A 74 11.56 7.78 5.04
N MET A 75 10.52 6.96 4.98
CA MET A 75 10.55 5.54 5.36
C MET A 75 9.95 4.69 4.26
N ASN A 76 10.69 3.70 3.81
CA ASN A 76 10.27 2.81 2.73
C ASN A 76 9.83 1.45 3.27
N HIS A 77 8.67 0.99 2.83
CA HIS A 77 8.19 -0.36 3.08
C HIS A 77 8.14 -1.13 1.75
N ARG A 78 8.86 -2.23 1.67
CA ARG A 78 8.76 -3.22 0.58
C ARG A 78 7.69 -4.25 0.93
N LYS A 79 6.78 -4.55 0.02
CA LYS A 79 5.75 -5.57 0.20
C LYS A 79 6.40 -6.91 0.58
N LEU A 80 6.01 -7.48 1.71
CA LEU A 80 6.59 -8.73 2.21
C LEU A 80 6.52 -9.86 1.19
N LYS A 81 5.36 -9.98 0.54
CA LYS A 81 5.10 -11.03 -0.46
C LYS A 81 4.25 -10.49 -1.59
N PRO A 82 4.78 -10.37 -2.80
CA PRO A 82 3.97 -10.02 -3.96
C PRO A 82 2.86 -11.05 -4.20
N THR A 83 1.71 -10.59 -4.70
CA THR A 83 0.50 -11.38 -4.83
C THR A 83 0.45 -12.11 -6.17
N GLY A 84 0.27 -13.43 -6.16
CA GLY A 84 0.02 -14.20 -7.36
C GLY A 84 1.09 -14.01 -8.45
N SER A 85 0.69 -13.52 -9.61
CA SER A 85 1.57 -13.28 -10.76
C SER A 85 2.52 -12.07 -10.59
N GLU A 86 2.32 -11.22 -9.58
CA GLU A 86 3.27 -10.16 -9.24
C GLU A 86 4.67 -10.71 -8.95
N ARG A 87 4.75 -11.97 -8.47
CA ARG A 87 6.01 -12.67 -8.14
C ARG A 87 6.94 -12.90 -9.33
N VAL A 88 6.45 -12.76 -10.55
CA VAL A 88 7.31 -12.82 -11.73
C VAL A 88 8.03 -11.51 -12.01
N VAL A 89 7.63 -10.43 -11.30
CA VAL A 89 8.18 -9.08 -11.47
C VAL A 89 8.89 -8.62 -10.21
N TRP A 90 8.21 -8.70 -9.05
CA TRP A 90 8.70 -8.15 -7.79
C TRP A 90 9.25 -9.22 -6.87
N GLY A 91 10.35 -8.87 -6.21
CA GLY A 91 10.94 -9.67 -5.13
C GLY A 91 10.18 -9.53 -3.82
N ASP A 92 10.43 -10.48 -2.91
CA ASP A 92 9.98 -10.41 -1.52
C ASP A 92 10.79 -9.33 -0.78
N ALA A 93 10.19 -8.66 0.19
CA ALA A 93 10.92 -7.74 1.06
C ALA A 93 12.10 -8.44 1.76
N ASP A 94 13.21 -7.74 1.87
CA ASP A 94 14.48 -8.27 2.39
C ASP A 94 15.00 -7.50 3.62
N ARG A 95 14.35 -6.39 3.99
CA ARG A 95 14.76 -5.53 5.10
C ARG A 95 13.66 -4.56 5.51
N ASP A 96 13.90 -3.82 6.61
CA ASP A 96 13.09 -2.69 7.10
C ASP A 96 11.59 -3.04 7.21
N TYR A 97 11.31 -4.16 7.90
CA TYR A 97 9.95 -4.66 8.01
C TYR A 97 9.09 -3.76 8.88
N PHE A 98 7.92 -3.39 8.35
CA PHE A 98 6.89 -2.63 9.06
C PHE A 98 7.39 -1.30 9.64
N PRO A 99 7.97 -0.40 8.82
CA PRO A 99 8.33 0.92 9.30
C PRO A 99 7.08 1.67 9.78
N VAL A 100 7.25 2.45 10.85
CA VAL A 100 6.19 3.28 11.42
C VAL A 100 6.72 4.70 11.54
N MET A 101 5.98 5.65 11.00
CA MET A 101 6.32 7.07 11.03
C MET A 101 5.53 7.76 12.13
N GLU A 102 6.24 8.45 13.02
CA GLU A 102 5.60 9.29 14.02
C GLU A 102 4.94 10.51 13.38
N THR A 103 3.70 10.80 13.78
CA THR A 103 2.95 11.97 13.34
C THR A 103 2.30 12.68 14.53
N PRO A 104 1.89 13.95 14.40
CA PRO A 104 1.14 14.64 15.46
C PRO A 104 -0.20 13.95 15.83
N TRP A 105 -0.67 13.06 14.99
CA TRP A 105 -1.94 12.34 15.16
C TRP A 105 -1.75 10.90 15.63
N GLY A 106 -0.54 10.52 16.00
CA GLY A 106 -0.13 9.18 16.35
C GLY A 106 0.63 8.47 15.23
N PRO A 107 1.17 7.28 15.53
CA PRO A 107 2.00 6.56 14.58
C PRO A 107 1.24 6.13 13.33
N MET A 108 1.89 6.26 12.17
CA MET A 108 1.38 5.88 10.85
C MET A 108 2.18 4.70 10.31
N GLY A 109 1.49 3.63 9.91
CA GLY A 109 2.09 2.46 9.27
C GLY A 109 1.36 2.10 7.99
N ASN A 110 1.96 1.21 7.18
CA ASN A 110 1.33 0.78 5.94
C ASN A 110 1.54 -0.71 5.66
N LEU A 111 0.56 -1.32 4.98
CA LEU A 111 0.69 -2.59 4.28
C LEU A 111 0.10 -2.45 2.88
N ILE A 112 0.74 -3.09 1.90
CA ILE A 112 0.40 -2.93 0.49
C ILE A 112 -0.60 -4.01 0.06
N CYS A 113 -1.83 -3.60 -0.29
CA CYS A 113 -2.84 -4.46 -0.92
C CYS A 113 -3.13 -5.73 -0.07
N TRP A 114 -3.09 -6.91 -0.67
CA TRP A 114 -3.36 -8.20 -0.02
C TRP A 114 -2.37 -8.59 1.08
N GLU A 115 -1.29 -7.86 1.25
CA GLU A 115 -0.47 -7.98 2.45
C GLU A 115 -1.30 -7.75 3.72
N SER A 116 -2.31 -6.88 3.64
CA SER A 116 -3.28 -6.66 4.72
C SER A 116 -4.13 -7.88 5.09
N TYR A 117 -4.18 -8.92 4.26
CA TYR A 117 -4.78 -10.21 4.63
C TYR A 117 -3.89 -11.06 5.53
N MET A 118 -2.62 -10.70 5.72
CA MET A 118 -1.71 -11.43 6.61
C MET A 118 -1.96 -11.02 8.07
N PRO A 119 -2.59 -11.87 8.93
CA PRO A 119 -2.94 -11.45 10.29
C PRO A 119 -1.73 -11.04 11.13
N LEU A 120 -0.62 -11.78 11.02
CA LEU A 120 0.60 -11.47 11.77
C LEU A 120 1.26 -10.16 11.33
N ALA A 121 1.17 -9.78 10.05
CA ALA A 121 1.66 -8.50 9.57
C ALA A 121 0.85 -7.33 10.16
N ARG A 122 -0.48 -7.48 10.25
CA ARG A 122 -1.33 -6.50 10.93
C ARG A 122 -0.97 -6.37 12.41
N VAL A 123 -0.83 -7.50 13.11
CA VAL A 123 -0.46 -7.50 14.53
C VAL A 123 0.90 -6.84 14.75
N ALA A 124 1.87 -7.03 13.85
CA ALA A 124 3.16 -6.34 13.92
C ALA A 124 3.02 -4.81 13.91
N LEU A 125 2.10 -4.27 13.11
CA LEU A 125 1.79 -2.83 13.13
C LEU A 125 1.00 -2.42 14.36
N TYR A 126 0.01 -3.20 14.79
CA TYR A 126 -0.79 -2.89 15.98
C TYR A 126 0.06 -2.85 17.25
N GLN A 127 1.05 -3.75 17.38
CA GLN A 127 2.01 -3.73 18.50
C GLN A 127 2.89 -2.49 18.51
N LYS A 128 3.06 -1.81 17.37
CA LYS A 128 3.73 -0.51 17.25
C LYS A 128 2.80 0.68 17.52
N GLY A 129 1.54 0.41 17.88
CA GLY A 129 0.56 1.41 18.32
C GLY A 129 0.04 2.33 17.23
N ILE A 130 -0.02 1.88 15.98
CA ILE A 130 -0.47 2.73 14.88
C ILE A 130 -1.87 3.30 15.11
N SER A 131 -2.03 4.57 14.76
CA SER A 131 -3.32 5.27 14.73
C SER A 131 -3.85 5.45 13.31
N LEU A 132 -2.94 5.44 12.33
CA LEU A 132 -3.21 5.58 10.91
C LEU A 132 -2.63 4.38 10.16
N TYR A 133 -3.50 3.62 9.51
CA TYR A 133 -3.14 2.48 8.67
C TYR A 133 -3.35 2.86 7.21
N ILE A 134 -2.27 2.97 6.45
CA ILE A 134 -2.32 3.33 5.03
C ILE A 134 -2.24 2.06 4.19
N SER A 135 -3.09 1.95 3.17
CA SER A 135 -3.06 0.80 2.27
C SER A 135 -3.23 1.22 0.81
N PRO A 136 -2.13 1.28 0.06
CA PRO A 136 -2.20 1.42 -1.39
C PRO A 136 -2.60 0.09 -2.03
N ASN A 137 -3.57 0.13 -2.94
CA ASN A 137 -4.19 -1.06 -3.51
C ASN A 137 -4.40 -0.95 -5.02
N THR A 138 -4.60 -2.12 -5.62
CA THR A 138 -5.26 -2.34 -6.90
C THR A 138 -6.23 -3.51 -6.68
N ASN A 139 -7.32 -3.26 -5.97
CA ASN A 139 -8.26 -4.29 -5.54
C ASN A 139 -9.69 -3.73 -5.54
N ASP A 140 -10.39 -3.90 -6.62
CA ASP A 140 -11.76 -3.44 -6.83
C ASP A 140 -12.82 -4.47 -6.44
N ASN A 141 -12.44 -5.48 -5.66
CA ASN A 141 -13.35 -6.50 -5.15
C ASN A 141 -14.24 -5.93 -4.03
N PRO A 142 -15.59 -6.03 -4.12
CA PRO A 142 -16.48 -5.55 -3.06
C PRO A 142 -16.17 -6.10 -1.67
N GLU A 143 -15.75 -7.36 -1.55
CA GLU A 143 -15.39 -8.00 -0.29
C GLU A 143 -14.18 -7.35 0.39
N TRP A 144 -13.38 -6.60 -0.37
CA TRP A 144 -12.30 -5.79 0.18
C TRP A 144 -12.82 -4.70 1.12
N GLN A 145 -13.97 -4.12 0.82
CA GLN A 145 -14.60 -3.11 1.67
C GLN A 145 -14.98 -3.64 3.05
N ASP A 146 -15.40 -4.91 3.14
CA ASP A 146 -15.67 -5.56 4.42
C ASP A 146 -14.37 -5.86 5.18
N THR A 147 -13.33 -6.25 4.47
CA THR A 147 -12.01 -6.51 5.04
C THR A 147 -11.40 -5.26 5.68
N ILE A 148 -11.43 -4.11 5.01
CA ILE A 148 -10.84 -2.88 5.55
C ILE A 148 -11.60 -2.35 6.78
N ARG A 149 -12.94 -2.53 6.81
CA ARG A 149 -13.76 -2.25 7.99
C ARG A 149 -13.34 -3.12 9.18
N HIS A 150 -13.17 -4.42 8.95
CA HIS A 150 -12.69 -5.34 9.96
C HIS A 150 -11.32 -4.94 10.49
N ILE A 151 -10.38 -4.60 9.62
CA ILE A 151 -9.01 -4.18 10.00
C ILE A 151 -9.03 -2.91 10.85
N ALA A 152 -9.86 -1.92 10.49
CA ALA A 152 -10.01 -0.69 11.27
C ALA A 152 -10.53 -0.95 12.69
N ILE A 153 -11.53 -1.85 12.84
CA ILE A 153 -12.07 -2.27 14.13
C ILE A 153 -11.03 -3.07 14.93
N GLU A 154 -10.40 -4.07 14.30
CA GLU A 154 -9.41 -4.95 14.93
C GLU A 154 -8.21 -4.17 15.45
N GLY A 155 -7.70 -3.22 14.64
CA GLY A 155 -6.50 -2.44 14.92
C GLY A 155 -6.76 -1.15 15.72
N HIS A 156 -8.02 -0.76 15.94
CA HIS A 156 -8.40 0.52 16.58
C HIS A 156 -7.71 1.72 15.92
N CYS A 157 -7.66 1.74 14.60
CA CYS A 157 -6.99 2.76 13.82
C CYS A 157 -7.87 3.22 12.65
N TYR A 158 -7.59 4.40 12.13
CA TYR A 158 -8.15 4.80 10.84
C TYR A 158 -7.51 3.98 9.74
N PHE A 159 -8.34 3.39 8.86
CA PHE A 159 -7.86 2.71 7.66
C PHE A 159 -8.05 3.63 6.46
N ILE A 160 -6.94 4.03 5.83
CA ILE A 160 -6.93 4.89 4.66
C ILE A 160 -6.64 4.02 3.44
N ASN A 161 -7.69 3.70 2.70
CA ASN A 161 -7.65 2.86 1.51
C ASN A 161 -7.47 3.73 0.26
N CYS A 162 -6.39 3.53 -0.45
CA CYS A 162 -6.13 4.20 -1.73
C CYS A 162 -6.09 3.15 -2.84
N ASP A 163 -7.20 2.98 -3.54
CA ASP A 163 -7.35 2.05 -4.65
C ASP A 163 -7.17 2.74 -6.00
N MET A 164 -6.42 2.09 -6.87
CA MET A 164 -6.16 2.57 -8.21
C MET A 164 -7.42 2.43 -9.08
N PHE A 165 -7.78 3.50 -9.78
CA PHE A 165 -8.68 3.43 -10.92
C PHE A 165 -7.87 3.46 -12.20
N PHE A 166 -8.17 2.58 -13.17
CA PHE A 166 -7.61 2.67 -14.51
C PHE A 166 -8.48 1.92 -15.53
N THR A 167 -8.36 2.34 -16.76
CA THR A 167 -9.08 1.81 -17.91
C THR A 167 -8.16 0.98 -18.82
N ARG A 168 -8.75 0.26 -19.75
CA ARG A 168 -8.01 -0.42 -20.81
C ARG A 168 -7.16 0.54 -21.66
N ALA A 169 -7.57 1.80 -21.78
CA ALA A 169 -6.84 2.81 -22.57
C ALA A 169 -5.54 3.26 -21.89
N ASP A 170 -5.39 3.07 -20.58
CA ASP A 170 -4.20 3.47 -19.81
C ASP A 170 -3.04 2.50 -19.97
N TYR A 171 -3.28 1.32 -20.55
CA TYR A 171 -2.18 0.40 -20.86
C TYR A 171 -1.25 0.99 -21.92
N PRO A 172 0.08 0.79 -21.78
CA PRO A 172 1.03 1.29 -22.76
C PRO A 172 0.75 0.75 -24.16
N LYS A 173 0.63 1.63 -25.14
CA LYS A 173 0.43 1.25 -26.55
C LYS A 173 1.59 0.42 -27.12
N THR A 174 2.75 0.48 -26.44
CA THR A 174 3.96 -0.28 -26.79
C THR A 174 4.01 -1.67 -26.15
N ALA A 175 3.02 -2.03 -25.30
CA ALA A 175 2.95 -3.34 -24.69
C ALA A 175 2.83 -4.44 -25.76
N SER A 176 3.56 -5.55 -25.57
CA SER A 176 3.56 -6.66 -26.52
C SER A 176 2.25 -7.47 -26.48
N ALA A 177 1.45 -7.30 -25.43
CA ALA A 177 0.19 -8.04 -25.20
C ALA A 177 -1.05 -7.28 -25.70
N GLY A 178 -0.96 -6.54 -26.81
CA GLY A 178 -2.05 -5.73 -27.33
C GLY A 178 -3.36 -6.50 -27.57
N GLU A 179 -3.29 -7.75 -28.01
CA GLU A 179 -4.47 -8.59 -28.24
C GLU A 179 -5.16 -8.99 -26.93
N GLU A 180 -4.39 -9.30 -25.90
CA GLU A 180 -4.89 -9.65 -24.57
C GLU A 180 -5.47 -8.41 -23.89
N ILE A 181 -4.80 -7.27 -23.98
CA ILE A 181 -5.28 -5.98 -23.44
C ILE A 181 -6.61 -5.59 -24.11
N ALA A 182 -6.75 -5.79 -25.42
CA ALA A 182 -7.99 -5.48 -26.15
C ALA A 182 -9.21 -6.28 -25.65
N LYS A 183 -8.98 -7.42 -24.98
CA LYS A 183 -10.05 -8.26 -24.41
C LYS A 183 -10.46 -7.86 -23.00
N LEU A 184 -9.72 -6.97 -22.34
CA LEU A 184 -10.09 -6.47 -21.03
C LEU A 184 -11.36 -5.63 -21.10
N PRO A 185 -12.12 -5.55 -20.01
CA PRO A 185 -13.21 -4.59 -19.89
C PRO A 185 -12.70 -3.15 -20.10
N GLU A 186 -13.58 -2.23 -20.42
CA GLU A 186 -13.22 -0.81 -20.58
C GLU A 186 -12.61 -0.26 -19.27
N ILE A 187 -13.27 -0.50 -18.15
CA ILE A 187 -12.73 -0.25 -16.80
C ILE A 187 -11.98 -1.51 -16.38
N ALA A 188 -10.67 -1.42 -16.27
CA ALA A 188 -9.80 -2.54 -15.90
C ALA A 188 -9.55 -2.64 -14.39
N CYS A 189 -9.73 -1.54 -13.65
CA CYS A 189 -9.80 -1.50 -12.20
C CYS A 189 -10.72 -0.35 -11.77
N ARG A 190 -11.67 -0.64 -10.91
CA ARG A 190 -12.79 0.25 -10.59
C ARG A 190 -12.47 1.31 -9.54
N GLY A 191 -11.36 1.19 -8.81
CA GLY A 191 -11.08 2.02 -7.65
C GLY A 191 -11.76 1.48 -6.38
N GLY A 192 -12.35 2.37 -5.57
CA GLY A 192 -12.95 2.04 -4.28
C GLY A 192 -12.22 2.67 -3.11
N SER A 193 -11.46 3.74 -3.36
CA SER A 193 -10.78 4.51 -2.31
C SER A 193 -11.76 5.04 -1.29
N CYS A 194 -11.44 4.89 -0.01
CA CYS A 194 -12.24 5.41 1.10
C CYS A 194 -11.41 5.48 2.39
N VAL A 195 -11.96 6.14 3.40
CA VAL A 195 -11.41 6.18 4.77
C VAL A 195 -12.40 5.57 5.73
N VAL A 196 -11.93 4.67 6.59
CA VAL A 196 -12.73 3.97 7.61
C VAL A 196 -12.23 4.38 8.99
N ASP A 197 -13.15 4.70 9.90
CA ASP A 197 -12.83 5.05 11.28
C ASP A 197 -12.60 3.78 12.17
N PRO A 198 -12.05 3.94 13.40
CA PRO A 198 -11.79 2.82 14.30
C PRO A 198 -13.01 2.00 14.74
N PHE A 199 -14.22 2.46 14.42
CA PHE A 199 -15.48 1.74 14.67
C PHE A 199 -16.02 1.05 13.39
N GLY A 200 -15.28 1.09 12.29
CA GLY A 200 -15.66 0.46 11.03
C GLY A 200 -16.61 1.27 10.14
N HIS A 201 -16.83 2.54 10.45
CA HIS A 201 -17.68 3.41 9.62
C HIS A 201 -16.85 4.08 8.53
N VAL A 202 -17.36 4.09 7.30
CA VAL A 202 -16.77 4.91 6.23
C VAL A 202 -17.06 6.37 6.52
N VAL A 203 -16.01 7.20 6.60
CA VAL A 203 -16.07 8.62 6.97
C VAL A 203 -15.69 9.57 5.84
N SER A 204 -15.47 9.05 4.64
CA SER A 204 -15.24 9.77 3.39
C SER A 204 -16.29 9.42 2.35
N ASP A 205 -16.27 10.08 1.20
CA ASP A 205 -16.86 9.51 -0.01
C ASP A 205 -16.11 8.23 -0.38
N THR A 206 -16.77 7.36 -1.15
CA THR A 206 -16.12 6.21 -1.81
C THR A 206 -16.21 6.44 -3.32
N ILE A 207 -15.05 6.51 -4.00
CA ILE A 207 -15.00 6.79 -5.43
C ILE A 207 -14.84 5.48 -6.20
N TRP A 208 -15.85 5.19 -7.05
CA TRP A 208 -15.86 4.06 -7.96
C TRP A 208 -15.94 4.51 -9.40
N ASP A 209 -15.31 3.75 -10.31
CA ASP A 209 -15.44 3.86 -11.75
C ASP A 209 -14.99 5.22 -12.34
N GLN A 210 -14.19 5.97 -11.59
CA GLN A 210 -13.65 7.26 -12.00
C GLN A 210 -12.40 7.65 -11.21
N GLU A 211 -11.59 8.54 -11.78
CA GLU A 211 -10.54 9.24 -11.06
C GLU A 211 -11.11 10.31 -10.14
N GLY A 212 -10.44 10.55 -9.01
CA GLY A 212 -10.83 11.62 -8.10
C GLY A 212 -9.97 11.71 -6.86
N ILE A 213 -10.24 12.74 -6.08
CA ILE A 213 -9.63 12.96 -4.75
C ILE A 213 -10.75 12.88 -3.72
N ILE A 214 -10.55 12.05 -2.70
CA ILE A 214 -11.44 12.00 -1.53
C ILE A 214 -10.82 12.78 -0.38
N TYR A 215 -11.68 13.33 0.47
CA TYR A 215 -11.30 14.02 1.69
C TYR A 215 -12.02 13.39 2.88
N ALA A 216 -11.35 13.39 4.04
CA ALA A 216 -11.94 13.01 5.31
C ALA A 216 -11.35 13.84 6.43
N GLU A 217 -12.19 14.27 7.37
CA GLU A 217 -11.76 14.81 8.65
C GLU A 217 -11.70 13.69 9.67
N LEU A 218 -10.57 13.55 10.36
CA LEU A 218 -10.32 12.46 11.30
C LEU A 218 -10.40 12.97 12.74
N ASP A 219 -11.43 12.54 13.48
CA ASP A 219 -11.49 12.74 14.91
C ASP A 219 -10.60 11.74 15.64
N MET A 220 -9.38 12.14 15.95
CA MET A 220 -8.40 11.25 16.58
C MET A 220 -8.77 10.79 17.99
N GLN A 221 -9.79 11.39 18.64
CA GLN A 221 -10.31 10.90 19.91
C GLN A 221 -11.04 9.55 19.78
N LYS A 222 -11.46 9.19 18.58
CA LYS A 222 -12.04 7.86 18.30
C LYS A 222 -11.04 6.73 18.47
N VAL A 223 -9.75 6.96 18.26
CA VAL A 223 -8.70 5.94 18.41
C VAL A 223 -8.62 5.41 19.84
N PRO A 224 -8.40 6.23 20.88
CA PRO A 224 -8.43 5.71 22.26
C PRO A 224 -9.83 5.26 22.71
N ALA A 225 -10.90 5.90 22.23
CA ALA A 225 -12.26 5.53 22.62
C ALA A 225 -12.64 4.12 22.14
N SER A 226 -12.24 3.73 20.94
CA SER A 226 -12.54 2.40 20.38
C SER A 226 -11.86 1.26 21.14
N LYS A 227 -10.78 1.53 21.88
CA LYS A 227 -10.04 0.51 22.65
C LYS A 227 -10.73 0.09 23.94
N MET A 228 -11.82 0.75 24.32
CA MET A 228 -12.50 0.48 25.60
C MET A 228 -13.04 -0.96 25.68
N GLU A 229 -13.66 -1.45 24.61
CA GLU A 229 -14.32 -2.76 24.60
C GLU A 229 -13.33 -3.90 24.46
N HIS A 230 -12.36 -3.76 23.57
CA HIS A 230 -11.26 -4.69 23.42
C HIS A 230 -10.04 -3.96 22.83
N ASP A 231 -8.84 -4.36 23.21
CA ASP A 231 -7.59 -3.89 22.63
C ASP A 231 -6.70 -5.12 22.41
N VAL A 232 -6.60 -5.55 21.17
CA VAL A 232 -5.92 -6.80 20.80
C VAL A 232 -4.44 -6.81 21.14
N CYS A 233 -3.83 -5.65 21.34
CA CYS A 233 -2.43 -5.50 21.76
C CYS A 233 -2.28 -4.96 23.21
N GLY A 234 -3.39 -4.59 23.84
CA GLY A 234 -3.48 -4.09 25.21
C GLY A 234 -4.15 -5.08 26.15
N HIS A 235 -5.30 -4.69 26.75
CA HIS A 235 -5.95 -5.47 27.80
C HIS A 235 -6.58 -6.81 27.33
N TYR A 236 -6.74 -7.01 26.01
CA TYR A 236 -7.17 -8.30 25.44
C TYR A 236 -5.99 -9.17 25.00
N ALA A 237 -4.76 -8.65 25.04
CA ALA A 237 -3.58 -9.43 24.70
C ALA A 237 -3.25 -10.48 25.76
N ARG A 238 -2.73 -11.61 25.31
CA ARG A 238 -2.23 -12.69 26.18
C ARG A 238 -0.77 -13.02 25.81
N PRO A 239 0.18 -12.09 26.09
CA PRO A 239 1.60 -12.27 25.74
C PRO A 239 2.28 -13.43 26.49
N ASP A 240 1.63 -13.93 27.54
CA ASP A 240 2.00 -15.17 28.25
C ASP A 240 1.69 -16.43 27.41
N VAL A 241 0.73 -16.36 26.47
CA VAL A 241 0.29 -17.47 25.60
C VAL A 241 0.70 -17.27 24.14
N LEU A 242 0.52 -16.07 23.61
CA LEU A 242 0.75 -15.72 22.21
C LEU A 242 1.80 -14.62 22.10
N LYS A 243 2.88 -14.89 21.36
CA LYS A 243 3.94 -13.93 21.09
C LYS A 243 4.19 -13.84 19.60
N LEU A 244 4.17 -12.62 19.08
CA LEU A 244 4.69 -12.32 17.75
C LEU A 244 6.08 -11.73 17.89
N GLN A 245 7.04 -12.30 17.18
CA GLN A 245 8.38 -11.75 16.98
C GLN A 245 8.57 -11.46 15.49
N VAL A 246 8.98 -10.25 15.17
CA VAL A 246 9.43 -9.87 13.83
C VAL A 246 10.95 -9.96 13.84
N GLU A 247 11.50 -10.71 12.89
CA GLU A 247 12.95 -10.79 12.73
C GLU A 247 13.40 -9.64 11.82
N ASP A 248 13.97 -8.61 12.40
CA ASP A 248 14.66 -7.55 11.66
C ASP A 248 15.99 -8.11 11.13
N LYS A 249 16.19 -8.00 9.81
CA LYS A 249 17.45 -8.38 9.13
C LYS A 249 18.26 -7.16 8.79
#